data_8937d3b7993e18274a9f77de7fac50af
#
_entry.id   8937d3b7993e18274a9f77de7fac50af
#
_cell.length_a   1.000
_cell.length_b   1.000
_cell.length_c   1.000
_cell.angle_alpha   90.00
_cell.angle_beta   90.00
_cell.angle_gamma   90.00
#
_symmetry.space_group_name_H-M   'P 1'
#
loop_
_entity.id
_entity.type
_entity.pdbx_description
1 polymer ?
#
loop_
_entity_poly.entity_id
_entity_poly.type
_entity_poly.pdbx_seq_one_letter_code
_entity_poly.pdbx_strand_id
1 'polypeptide(L)'
;TDRAAVGLLLTMNDCVDVIIPRGGKGLIERVSREATIPVIKHLDGICHVYIDDQADLDKAFDVALNSKTHRYGVCNAMETLLIAKPVAEQILPRLAQAYRDKGVELRGCDASRQLDSEINVATEEDWDTEYLAPVLSIRLVEDMLQAIEHINLHGSHHTDSIVTENYTRARQFLRAVDSSSVMINASPRFADGFEYGLGAEIGISTDKIHARGPVGLEGLTSQKYIVFGDGHIRQ
;
A
#
# COMPACT_ATOMS: atom_id res chain seq x y z
N THR A 1 27.98 6.01 15.93
CA THR A 1 26.87 6.96 15.66
C THR A 1 27.21 7.99 14.57
N ASP A 2 28.38 7.84 13.90
CA ASP A 2 28.78 8.75 12.84
C ASP A 2 27.98 8.47 11.56
N ARG A 3 27.31 9.50 11.01
CA ARG A 3 26.56 9.41 9.75
C ARG A 3 27.46 9.13 8.54
N ALA A 4 28.76 9.40 8.61
CA ALA A 4 29.72 9.05 7.58
C ALA A 4 29.90 7.54 7.45
N ALA A 5 29.80 6.78 8.57
CA ALA A 5 29.87 5.32 8.56
C ALA A 5 28.72 4.68 7.75
N VAL A 6 27.55 5.31 7.70
CA VAL A 6 26.42 4.84 6.86
C VAL A 6 26.85 4.79 5.39
N GLY A 7 27.50 5.86 4.88
CA GLY A 7 27.97 5.90 3.50
C GLY A 7 28.94 4.77 3.15
N LEU A 8 29.82 4.39 4.08
CA LEU A 8 30.73 3.26 3.90
C LEU A 8 29.99 1.92 3.84
N LEU A 9 29.03 1.71 4.76
CA LEU A 9 28.21 0.48 4.80
C LEU A 9 27.45 0.24 3.49
N LEU A 10 26.98 1.30 2.82
CA LEU A 10 26.20 1.19 1.60
C LEU A 10 26.95 0.56 0.41
N THR A 11 28.27 0.49 0.49
CA THR A 11 29.16 -0.01 -0.59
C THR A 11 29.99 -1.22 -0.17
N MET A 12 29.74 -1.81 1.01
CA MET A 12 30.50 -2.94 1.55
C MET A 12 30.00 -4.29 0.96
N ASN A 13 30.04 -4.46 -0.34
CA ASN A 13 29.53 -5.66 -1.04
C ASN A 13 30.23 -6.95 -0.61
N ASP A 14 31.44 -6.88 -0.04
CA ASP A 14 32.21 -8.06 0.38
C ASP A 14 31.69 -8.69 1.68
N CYS A 15 30.84 -7.97 2.45
CA CYS A 15 30.38 -8.44 3.75
C CYS A 15 28.93 -8.10 4.08
N VAL A 16 28.22 -7.43 3.19
CA VAL A 16 26.79 -7.07 3.33
C VAL A 16 26.06 -7.52 2.07
N ASP A 17 25.08 -8.40 2.22
CA ASP A 17 24.30 -8.96 1.11
C ASP A 17 23.03 -8.14 0.81
N VAL A 18 22.40 -7.55 1.84
CA VAL A 18 21.18 -6.78 1.72
C VAL A 18 21.11 -5.69 2.79
N ILE A 19 20.52 -4.55 2.44
CA ILE A 19 20.27 -3.42 3.34
C ILE A 19 18.77 -3.25 3.53
N ILE A 20 18.34 -3.10 4.79
CA ILE A 20 16.97 -2.77 5.15
C ILE A 20 17.02 -1.47 5.95
N PRO A 21 16.82 -0.31 5.30
CA PRO A 21 16.93 0.96 5.99
C PRO A 21 15.74 1.19 6.94
N ARG A 22 16.04 1.75 8.11
CA ARG A 22 15.05 2.21 9.08
C ARG A 22 15.30 3.67 9.41
N GLY A 23 14.34 4.53 9.11
CA GLY A 23 14.46 5.96 9.39
C GLY A 23 13.48 6.78 8.53
N GLY A 24 13.62 8.09 8.57
CA GLY A 24 12.77 8.98 7.78
C GLY A 24 13.12 8.97 6.28
N LYS A 25 12.23 9.52 5.47
CA LYS A 25 12.28 9.55 3.99
C LYS A 25 13.67 9.93 3.44
N GLY A 26 14.29 10.98 3.98
CA GLY A 26 15.62 11.42 3.51
C GLY A 26 16.74 10.39 3.71
N LEU A 27 16.68 9.52 4.74
CA LEU A 27 17.61 8.41 4.87
C LEU A 27 17.35 7.35 3.81
N ILE A 28 16.11 6.99 3.58
CA ILE A 28 15.73 5.95 2.63
C ILE A 28 16.08 6.40 1.19
N GLU A 29 15.84 7.66 0.85
CA GLU A 29 16.23 8.27 -0.43
C GLU A 29 17.76 8.25 -0.62
N ARG A 30 18.50 8.61 0.43
CA ARG A 30 19.97 8.55 0.40
C ARG A 30 20.46 7.13 0.16
N VAL A 31 19.96 6.16 0.92
CA VAL A 31 20.30 4.74 0.75
C VAL A 31 19.96 4.27 -0.66
N SER A 32 18.78 4.62 -1.18
CA SER A 32 18.34 4.26 -2.54
C SER A 32 19.25 4.79 -3.64
N ARG A 33 19.83 5.97 -3.44
CA ARG A 33 20.72 6.61 -4.41
C ARG A 33 22.18 6.14 -4.31
N GLU A 34 22.67 5.88 -3.10
CA GLU A 34 24.10 5.68 -2.84
C GLU A 34 24.47 4.19 -2.67
N ALA A 35 23.51 3.30 -2.38
CA ALA A 35 23.80 1.90 -2.16
C ALA A 35 24.19 1.18 -3.47
N THR A 36 25.25 0.39 -3.40
CA THR A 36 25.63 -0.59 -4.42
C THR A 36 25.19 -2.02 -4.05
N ILE A 37 24.59 -2.18 -2.89
CA ILE A 37 24.07 -3.41 -2.32
C ILE A 37 22.55 -3.42 -2.52
N PRO A 38 21.89 -4.55 -2.76
CA PRO A 38 20.43 -4.66 -2.81
C PRO A 38 19.76 -4.06 -1.58
N VAL A 39 18.71 -3.28 -1.79
CA VAL A 39 17.98 -2.60 -0.71
C VAL A 39 16.54 -3.08 -0.69
N ILE A 40 16.07 -3.52 0.47
CA ILE A 40 14.66 -3.82 0.74
C ILE A 40 14.05 -2.57 1.39
N LYS A 41 13.19 -1.86 0.65
CA LYS A 41 12.66 -0.57 1.08
C LYS A 41 11.27 -0.27 0.54
N HIS A 42 10.58 0.64 1.21
CA HIS A 42 9.51 1.48 0.65
C HIS A 42 9.78 2.94 1.06
N LEU A 43 9.26 3.88 0.30
CA LEU A 43 9.38 5.31 0.61
C LEU A 43 8.16 5.80 1.36
N ASP A 44 7.00 5.62 0.75
CA ASP A 44 5.70 6.07 1.26
C ASP A 44 4.70 4.90 1.25
N GLY A 45 3.67 4.96 2.09
CA GLY A 45 2.56 4.00 2.16
C GLY A 45 1.24 4.65 1.74
N ILE A 46 1.11 5.07 0.46
CA ILE A 46 -0.14 5.62 -0.08
C ILE A 46 -1.03 4.46 -0.53
N CYS A 47 -1.86 3.99 0.40
CA CYS A 47 -2.76 2.86 0.17
C CYS A 47 -4.17 3.32 -0.18
N HIS A 48 -4.86 2.57 -1.06
CA HIS A 48 -6.21 2.87 -1.50
C HIS A 48 -7.19 1.76 -1.14
N VAL A 49 -8.44 2.16 -0.90
CA VAL A 49 -9.59 1.27 -0.97
C VAL A 49 -10.53 1.79 -2.04
N TYR A 50 -10.89 0.94 -3.00
CA TYR A 50 -11.89 1.24 -4.01
C TYR A 50 -13.19 0.51 -3.70
N ILE A 51 -14.28 1.25 -3.57
CA ILE A 51 -15.63 0.73 -3.43
C ILE A 51 -16.27 0.70 -4.82
N ASP A 52 -16.44 -0.52 -5.34
CA ASP A 52 -17.04 -0.78 -6.66
C ASP A 52 -18.55 -0.59 -6.64
N ASP A 53 -19.15 -0.35 -7.83
CA ASP A 53 -20.60 -0.22 -7.99
C ASP A 53 -21.38 -1.53 -7.71
N GLN A 54 -20.68 -2.65 -7.64
CA GLN A 54 -21.21 -3.97 -7.28
C GLN A 54 -20.71 -4.45 -5.90
N ALA A 55 -20.40 -3.52 -5.01
CA ALA A 55 -20.02 -3.83 -3.64
C ALA A 55 -21.25 -4.11 -2.77
N ASP A 56 -21.09 -5.01 -1.80
CA ASP A 56 -21.93 -5.03 -0.60
C ASP A 56 -21.55 -3.80 0.23
N LEU A 57 -22.50 -2.86 0.41
CA LEU A 57 -22.22 -1.56 1.02
C LEU A 57 -21.98 -1.63 2.53
N ASP A 58 -22.48 -2.64 3.23
CA ASP A 58 -22.19 -2.82 4.66
C ASP A 58 -20.77 -3.37 4.83
N LYS A 59 -20.37 -4.34 4.02
CA LYS A 59 -18.98 -4.82 3.94
C LYS A 59 -18.03 -3.69 3.55
N ALA A 60 -18.40 -2.87 2.56
CA ALA A 60 -17.60 -1.74 2.12
C ALA A 60 -17.42 -0.68 3.22
N PHE A 61 -18.47 -0.44 4.00
CA PHE A 61 -18.41 0.44 5.16
C PHE A 61 -17.39 -0.04 6.19
N ASP A 62 -17.48 -1.31 6.59
CA ASP A 62 -16.60 -1.89 7.61
C ASP A 62 -15.14 -1.90 7.14
N VAL A 63 -14.89 -2.34 5.90
CA VAL A 63 -13.54 -2.36 5.31
C VAL A 63 -12.96 -0.96 5.23
N ALA A 64 -13.69 0.01 4.67
CA ALA A 64 -13.19 1.36 4.49
C ALA A 64 -12.94 2.05 5.85
N LEU A 65 -13.88 1.94 6.79
CA LEU A 65 -13.71 2.54 8.11
C LEU A 65 -12.50 1.95 8.86
N ASN A 66 -12.36 0.61 8.88
CA ASN A 66 -11.22 -0.07 9.49
C ASN A 66 -9.90 0.35 8.83
N SER A 67 -9.87 0.44 7.51
CA SER A 67 -8.66 0.71 6.73
C SER A 67 -7.97 2.03 7.12
N LYS A 68 -8.73 3.03 7.52
CA LYS A 68 -8.18 4.30 8.02
C LYS A 68 -8.07 4.35 9.53
N THR A 69 -9.13 3.94 10.26
CA THR A 69 -9.26 4.27 11.67
C THR A 69 -8.69 3.22 12.63
N HIS A 70 -8.30 2.05 12.16
CA HIS A 70 -7.64 1.04 12.98
C HIS A 70 -6.30 1.56 13.54
N ARG A 71 -5.49 2.21 12.68
CA ARG A 71 -4.25 2.88 13.07
C ARG A 71 -3.81 3.86 12.00
N TYR A 72 -3.58 5.13 12.35
CA TYR A 72 -3.24 6.19 11.39
C TYR A 72 -1.78 6.19 10.96
N GLY A 73 -0.84 6.10 11.89
CA GLY A 73 0.58 6.31 11.66
C GLY A 73 1.32 5.05 11.21
N VAL A 74 0.81 4.36 10.19
CA VAL A 74 1.42 3.14 9.63
C VAL A 74 1.25 3.11 8.12
N CYS A 75 2.24 2.56 7.41
CA CYS A 75 2.32 2.57 5.95
C CYS A 75 1.22 1.79 5.21
N ASN A 76 0.49 0.90 5.89
CA ASN A 76 -0.64 0.17 5.32
C ASN A 76 -2.02 0.73 5.74
N ALA A 77 -2.05 1.95 6.32
CA ALA A 77 -3.30 2.68 6.51
C ALA A 77 -3.79 3.23 5.15
N MET A 78 -5.10 3.26 4.96
CA MET A 78 -5.67 3.89 3.78
C MET A 78 -5.46 5.40 3.82
N GLU A 79 -4.92 5.97 2.73
CA GLU A 79 -4.75 7.41 2.58
C GLU A 79 -5.75 8.01 1.58
N THR A 80 -6.21 7.20 0.62
CA THR A 80 -7.24 7.62 -0.33
C THR A 80 -8.36 6.58 -0.46
N LEU A 81 -9.60 7.05 -0.32
CA LEU A 81 -10.82 6.29 -0.58
C LEU A 81 -11.36 6.64 -1.96
N LEU A 82 -11.47 5.65 -2.83
CA LEU A 82 -12.10 5.77 -4.15
C LEU A 82 -13.48 5.16 -4.09
N ILE A 83 -14.50 5.85 -4.60
CA ILE A 83 -15.89 5.36 -4.61
C ILE A 83 -16.45 5.47 -6.01
N ALA A 84 -17.01 4.38 -6.53
CA ALA A 84 -17.75 4.42 -7.79
C ALA A 84 -18.98 5.34 -7.66
N LYS A 85 -19.16 6.27 -8.60
CA LYS A 85 -20.25 7.26 -8.58
C LYS A 85 -21.63 6.64 -8.36
N PRO A 86 -22.00 5.49 -8.99
CA PRO A 86 -23.34 4.93 -8.84
C PRO A 86 -23.74 4.56 -7.40
N VAL A 87 -22.78 4.34 -6.50
CA VAL A 87 -23.05 3.96 -5.10
C VAL A 87 -22.68 5.07 -4.11
N ALA A 88 -22.09 6.17 -4.59
CA ALA A 88 -21.55 7.22 -3.75
C ALA A 88 -22.59 7.87 -2.83
N GLU A 89 -23.79 8.18 -3.35
CA GLU A 89 -24.88 8.79 -2.55
C GLU A 89 -25.36 7.88 -1.40
N GLN A 90 -25.22 6.56 -1.56
CA GLN A 90 -25.67 5.60 -0.57
C GLN A 90 -24.64 5.38 0.56
N ILE A 91 -23.33 5.44 0.24
CA ILE A 91 -22.30 5.05 1.19
C ILE A 91 -21.49 6.23 1.75
N LEU A 92 -21.21 7.27 0.94
CA LEU A 92 -20.34 8.36 1.36
C LEU A 92 -20.87 9.11 2.58
N PRO A 93 -22.16 9.49 2.71
CA PRO A 93 -22.64 10.19 3.89
C PRO A 93 -22.46 9.39 5.19
N ARG A 94 -22.70 8.08 5.16
CA ARG A 94 -22.47 7.18 6.31
C ARG A 94 -21.00 7.13 6.71
N LEU A 95 -20.11 6.94 5.75
CA LEU A 95 -18.67 6.89 5.98
C LEU A 95 -18.13 8.22 6.47
N ALA A 96 -18.53 9.32 5.85
CA ALA A 96 -18.08 10.67 6.23
C ALA A 96 -18.46 10.99 7.69
N GLN A 97 -19.68 10.67 8.11
CA GLN A 97 -20.09 10.82 9.50
C GLN A 97 -19.25 9.97 10.44
N ALA A 98 -19.06 8.68 10.11
CA ALA A 98 -18.29 7.76 10.95
C ALA A 98 -16.79 8.16 11.06
N TYR A 99 -16.21 8.71 10.00
CA TYR A 99 -14.86 9.26 10.04
C TYR A 99 -14.77 10.51 10.91
N ARG A 100 -15.72 11.45 10.78
CA ARG A 100 -15.78 12.64 11.64
C ARG A 100 -15.95 12.29 13.11
N ASP A 101 -16.78 11.30 13.45
CA ASP A 101 -16.97 10.82 14.82
C ASP A 101 -15.66 10.28 15.43
N LYS A 102 -14.70 9.88 14.58
CA LYS A 102 -13.34 9.45 14.97
C LYS A 102 -12.29 10.57 14.83
N GLY A 103 -12.71 11.79 14.53
CA GLY A 103 -11.82 12.95 14.39
C GLY A 103 -10.99 12.95 13.11
N VAL A 104 -11.41 12.24 12.06
CA VAL A 104 -10.71 12.23 10.76
C VAL A 104 -11.14 13.44 9.94
N GLU A 105 -10.16 14.23 9.51
CA GLU A 105 -10.34 15.27 8.50
C GLU A 105 -10.55 14.63 7.13
N LEU A 106 -11.58 15.07 6.41
CA LEU A 106 -11.88 14.59 5.07
C LEU A 106 -11.54 15.65 4.03
N ARG A 107 -10.81 15.27 2.99
CA ARG A 107 -10.48 16.09 1.83
C ARG A 107 -11.01 15.39 0.58
N GLY A 108 -11.77 16.10 -0.24
CA GLY A 108 -12.43 15.43 -1.35
C GLY A 108 -12.47 16.23 -2.64
N CYS A 109 -12.68 15.50 -3.74
CA CYS A 109 -12.96 16.11 -5.04
C CYS A 109 -14.30 16.84 -5.04
N ASP A 110 -14.55 17.70 -6.04
CA ASP A 110 -15.78 18.48 -6.13
C ASP A 110 -17.04 17.61 -6.07
N ALA A 111 -17.03 16.46 -6.72
CA ALA A 111 -18.19 15.56 -6.72
C ALA A 111 -18.49 14.97 -5.33
N SER A 112 -17.48 14.65 -4.53
CA SER A 112 -17.68 14.17 -3.15
C SER A 112 -18.20 15.30 -2.24
N ARG A 113 -17.71 16.52 -2.45
CA ARG A 113 -18.15 17.72 -1.72
C ARG A 113 -19.59 18.16 -2.06
N GLN A 114 -20.09 17.82 -3.24
CA GLN A 114 -21.50 18.02 -3.57
C GLN A 114 -22.42 17.09 -2.77
N LEU A 115 -21.94 15.91 -2.38
CA LEU A 115 -22.69 14.98 -1.54
C LEU A 115 -22.57 15.29 -0.05
N ASP A 116 -21.47 15.90 0.37
CA ASP A 116 -21.21 16.29 1.76
C ASP A 116 -20.35 17.56 1.79
N SER A 117 -20.98 18.70 2.11
CA SER A 117 -20.34 20.02 2.11
C SER A 117 -19.34 20.24 3.25
N GLU A 118 -19.28 19.36 4.23
CA GLU A 118 -18.29 19.40 5.33
C GLU A 118 -16.95 18.76 4.93
N ILE A 119 -16.88 18.14 3.76
CA ILE A 119 -15.63 17.64 3.18
C ILE A 119 -14.82 18.84 2.66
N ASN A 120 -13.58 18.99 3.11
CA ASN A 120 -12.65 20.02 2.64
C ASN A 120 -12.26 19.79 1.18
N VAL A 121 -11.75 20.81 0.51
CA VAL A 121 -11.23 20.69 -0.86
C VAL A 121 -9.95 19.87 -0.84
N ALA A 122 -9.87 18.81 -1.64
CA ALA A 122 -8.61 18.13 -1.95
C ALA A 122 -7.86 18.90 -3.04
N THR A 123 -6.55 18.98 -2.90
CA THR A 123 -5.61 19.47 -3.92
C THR A 123 -4.97 18.30 -4.67
N GLU A 124 -4.26 18.54 -5.76
CA GLU A 124 -3.53 17.48 -6.47
C GLU A 124 -2.47 16.83 -5.58
N GLU A 125 -1.85 17.58 -4.65
CA GLU A 125 -0.85 17.07 -3.71
C GLU A 125 -1.45 16.06 -2.72
N ASP A 126 -2.74 16.18 -2.40
CA ASP A 126 -3.41 15.26 -1.49
C ASP A 126 -3.46 13.82 -2.03
N TRP A 127 -3.48 13.65 -3.37
CA TRP A 127 -3.47 12.32 -3.99
C TRP A 127 -2.12 11.60 -3.86
N ASP A 128 -1.03 12.35 -3.73
CA ASP A 128 0.35 11.86 -3.61
C ASP A 128 0.87 11.91 -2.16
N THR A 129 -0.04 12.11 -1.18
CA THR A 129 0.35 12.34 0.22
C THR A 129 0.09 11.11 1.11
N GLU A 130 1.15 10.63 1.78
CA GLU A 130 1.03 9.77 2.96
C GLU A 130 0.88 10.65 4.20
N TYR A 131 -0.34 10.78 4.71
CA TYR A 131 -0.63 11.66 5.86
C TYR A 131 -0.06 11.17 7.18
N LEU A 132 -0.08 9.85 7.41
CA LEU A 132 0.26 9.23 8.72
C LEU A 132 -0.52 9.85 9.90
N ALA A 133 -1.67 10.40 9.63
CA ALA A 133 -2.50 11.22 10.51
C ALA A 133 -3.99 10.93 10.28
N PRO A 134 -4.90 11.39 11.14
CA PRO A 134 -6.35 11.27 10.92
C PRO A 134 -6.83 12.24 9.81
N VAL A 135 -6.29 12.07 8.60
CA VAL A 135 -6.67 12.78 7.38
C VAL A 135 -6.91 11.74 6.29
N LEU A 136 -7.95 11.89 5.49
CA LEU A 136 -8.33 10.97 4.43
C LEU A 136 -8.74 11.72 3.18
N SER A 137 -8.14 11.35 2.03
CA SER A 137 -8.58 11.83 0.73
C SER A 137 -9.73 10.98 0.18
N ILE A 138 -10.71 11.61 -0.47
CA ILE A 138 -11.90 10.94 -1.05
C ILE A 138 -12.08 11.39 -2.49
N ARG A 139 -12.11 10.44 -3.42
CA ARG A 139 -12.38 10.71 -4.83
C ARG A 139 -13.51 9.84 -5.36
N LEU A 140 -14.49 10.46 -6.01
CA LEU A 140 -15.49 9.74 -6.79
C LEU A 140 -14.95 9.46 -8.18
N VAL A 141 -15.08 8.22 -8.62
CA VAL A 141 -14.62 7.72 -9.92
C VAL A 141 -15.79 7.21 -10.76
N GLU A 142 -15.68 7.30 -12.06
CA GLU A 142 -16.74 6.84 -12.96
C GLU A 142 -16.92 5.32 -12.89
N ASP A 143 -15.78 4.61 -12.87
CA ASP A 143 -15.75 3.15 -12.88
C ASP A 143 -14.44 2.59 -12.30
N MET A 144 -14.30 1.28 -12.36
CA MET A 144 -13.10 0.56 -11.89
C MET A 144 -11.85 0.91 -12.70
N LEU A 145 -11.97 1.24 -13.99
CA LEU A 145 -10.79 1.57 -14.81
C LEU A 145 -10.18 2.89 -14.34
N GLN A 146 -11.02 3.90 -14.08
CA GLN A 146 -10.55 5.16 -13.53
C GLN A 146 -9.95 4.99 -12.11
N ALA A 147 -10.50 4.08 -11.29
CA ALA A 147 -9.91 3.74 -10.00
C ALA A 147 -8.52 3.14 -10.16
N ILE A 148 -8.34 2.18 -11.08
CA ILE A 148 -7.06 1.54 -11.37
C ILE A 148 -6.04 2.56 -11.90
N GLU A 149 -6.45 3.45 -12.80
CA GLU A 149 -5.59 4.52 -13.32
C GLU A 149 -5.11 5.44 -12.19
N HIS A 150 -6.02 5.86 -11.30
CA HIS A 150 -5.67 6.67 -10.14
C HIS A 150 -4.67 5.96 -9.21
N ILE A 151 -4.94 4.71 -8.86
CA ILE A 151 -4.06 3.92 -7.99
C ILE A 151 -2.66 3.75 -8.60
N ASN A 152 -2.59 3.41 -9.89
CA ASN A 152 -1.30 3.20 -10.55
C ASN A 152 -0.52 4.52 -10.75
N LEU A 153 -1.20 5.67 -10.80
CA LEU A 153 -0.58 6.99 -10.95
C LEU A 153 -0.09 7.55 -9.60
N HIS A 154 -0.93 7.50 -8.57
CA HIS A 154 -0.72 8.17 -7.29
C HIS A 154 -0.29 7.21 -6.17
N GLY A 155 -0.50 5.91 -6.33
CA GLY A 155 -0.15 4.91 -5.33
C GLY A 155 1.35 4.71 -5.18
N SER A 156 1.75 4.31 -3.99
CA SER A 156 3.14 4.00 -3.64
C SER A 156 3.54 2.55 -3.95
N HIS A 157 2.70 1.79 -4.63
CA HIS A 157 2.86 0.34 -4.88
C HIS A 157 2.91 -0.51 -3.59
N HIS A 158 2.37 0.01 -2.50
CA HIS A 158 2.38 -0.67 -1.22
C HIS A 158 1.20 -1.66 -1.12
N THR A 159 0.00 -1.19 -0.85
CA THR A 159 -1.18 -2.06 -0.66
C THR A 159 -2.46 -1.36 -1.10
N ASP A 160 -3.23 -2.03 -1.97
CA ASP A 160 -4.49 -1.50 -2.45
C ASP A 160 -5.59 -2.57 -2.42
N SER A 161 -6.82 -2.15 -2.21
CA SER A 161 -7.96 -3.05 -2.07
C SER A 161 -9.15 -2.61 -2.90
N ILE A 162 -9.90 -3.59 -3.42
CA ILE A 162 -11.24 -3.40 -3.99
C ILE A 162 -12.28 -4.07 -3.09
N VAL A 163 -13.41 -3.40 -2.90
CA VAL A 163 -14.61 -4.04 -2.33
C VAL A 163 -15.61 -4.25 -3.45
N THR A 164 -15.93 -5.50 -3.75
CA THR A 164 -16.85 -5.90 -4.82
C THR A 164 -17.37 -7.32 -4.61
N GLU A 165 -18.60 -7.60 -5.01
CA GLU A 165 -19.16 -8.95 -5.08
C GLU A 165 -19.02 -9.56 -6.50
N ASN A 166 -18.50 -8.79 -7.46
CA ASN A 166 -18.28 -9.26 -8.82
C ASN A 166 -16.92 -9.95 -8.96
N TYR A 167 -16.93 -11.28 -9.09
CA TYR A 167 -15.72 -12.09 -9.21
C TYR A 167 -14.85 -11.69 -10.42
N THR A 168 -15.45 -11.35 -11.55
CA THR A 168 -14.69 -10.97 -12.76
C THR A 168 -13.95 -9.65 -12.55
N ARG A 169 -14.62 -8.64 -11.97
CA ARG A 169 -14.02 -7.34 -11.64
C ARG A 169 -12.91 -7.50 -10.59
N ALA A 170 -13.16 -8.29 -9.55
CA ALA A 170 -12.15 -8.60 -8.55
C ALA A 170 -10.87 -9.15 -9.18
N ARG A 171 -11.00 -10.14 -10.07
CA ARG A 171 -9.86 -10.73 -10.79
C ARG A 171 -9.16 -9.77 -11.75
N GLN A 172 -9.90 -8.86 -12.37
CA GLN A 172 -9.34 -7.82 -13.23
C GLN A 172 -8.53 -6.82 -12.40
N PHE A 173 -9.08 -6.35 -11.27
CA PHE A 173 -8.40 -5.43 -10.35
C PHE A 173 -7.08 -6.01 -9.84
N LEU A 174 -7.09 -7.28 -9.37
CA LEU A 174 -5.88 -7.97 -8.90
C LEU A 174 -4.75 -8.03 -9.94
N ARG A 175 -5.07 -8.01 -11.24
CA ARG A 175 -4.07 -8.09 -12.31
C ARG A 175 -3.61 -6.73 -12.78
N ALA A 176 -4.47 -5.71 -12.68
CA ALA A 176 -4.23 -4.39 -13.26
C ALA A 176 -3.58 -3.42 -12.30
N VAL A 177 -3.80 -3.59 -10.99
CA VAL A 177 -3.15 -2.78 -9.95
C VAL A 177 -1.77 -3.35 -9.64
N ASP A 178 -0.74 -2.50 -9.79
CA ASP A 178 0.66 -2.89 -9.62
C ASP A 178 1.18 -2.55 -8.22
N SER A 179 0.61 -3.19 -7.20
CA SER A 179 1.03 -3.04 -5.81
C SER A 179 1.61 -4.32 -5.24
N SER A 180 2.40 -4.21 -4.18
CA SER A 180 3.02 -5.36 -3.52
C SER A 180 2.00 -6.28 -2.86
N SER A 181 0.87 -5.69 -2.44
CA SER A 181 -0.30 -6.42 -1.95
C SER A 181 -1.56 -5.85 -2.61
N VAL A 182 -2.35 -6.70 -3.25
CA VAL A 182 -3.65 -6.31 -3.83
C VAL A 182 -4.72 -7.23 -3.27
N MET A 183 -5.78 -6.64 -2.70
CA MET A 183 -6.77 -7.35 -1.90
C MET A 183 -8.18 -7.24 -2.47
N ILE A 184 -9.01 -8.20 -2.16
CA ILE A 184 -10.44 -8.20 -2.41
C ILE A 184 -11.16 -8.29 -1.07
N ASN A 185 -12.11 -7.38 -0.81
CA ASN A 185 -12.98 -7.40 0.36
C ASN A 185 -12.22 -7.49 1.70
N ALA A 186 -11.04 -6.88 1.76
CA ALA A 186 -10.21 -6.86 2.96
C ALA A 186 -9.55 -5.49 3.15
N SER A 187 -9.33 -5.12 4.40
CA SER A 187 -8.61 -3.90 4.76
C SER A 187 -7.13 -4.01 4.39
N PRO A 188 -6.50 -2.99 3.79
CA PRO A 188 -5.04 -2.92 3.58
C PRO A 188 -4.23 -3.18 4.85
N ARG A 189 -4.84 -3.00 6.02
CA ARG A 189 -4.24 -3.31 7.33
C ARG A 189 -3.82 -4.77 7.50
N PHE A 190 -4.32 -5.68 6.66
CA PHE A 190 -3.85 -7.07 6.61
C PHE A 190 -2.48 -7.24 5.94
N ALA A 191 -1.93 -6.23 5.28
CA ALA A 191 -0.57 -6.29 4.72
C ALA A 191 0.47 -6.20 5.83
N ASP A 192 0.62 -7.26 6.57
CA ASP A 192 1.47 -7.41 7.75
C ASP A 192 2.09 -8.81 7.76
N GLY A 193 3.36 -8.91 8.14
CA GLY A 193 4.09 -10.17 8.11
C GLY A 193 3.53 -11.26 9.03
N PHE A 194 2.89 -10.88 10.14
CA PHE A 194 2.23 -11.86 11.02
C PHE A 194 0.89 -12.29 10.46
N GLU A 195 0.07 -11.34 9.96
CA GLU A 195 -1.23 -11.64 9.35
C GLU A 195 -1.07 -12.50 8.08
N TYR A 196 0.02 -12.33 7.32
CA TYR A 196 0.36 -13.16 6.15
C TYR A 196 1.00 -14.51 6.52
N GLY A 197 1.22 -14.78 7.79
CA GLY A 197 1.82 -16.05 8.24
C GLY A 197 3.33 -16.16 7.99
N LEU A 198 4.03 -15.04 7.78
CA LEU A 198 5.48 -15.01 7.54
C LEU A 198 6.30 -15.13 8.84
N GLY A 199 5.65 -15.16 10.00
CA GLY A 199 6.26 -15.31 11.31
C GLY A 199 7.04 -14.10 11.83
N ALA A 200 7.34 -13.14 10.97
CA ALA A 200 8.01 -11.89 11.30
C ALA A 200 7.81 -10.86 10.17
N GLU A 201 8.09 -9.59 10.46
CA GLU A 201 8.27 -8.55 9.44
C GLU A 201 9.49 -7.71 9.81
N ILE A 202 10.56 -7.82 9.03
CA ILE A 202 11.77 -7.01 9.20
C ILE A 202 11.68 -5.70 8.42
N GLY A 203 10.91 -5.68 7.37
CA GLY A 203 10.67 -4.55 6.51
C GLY A 203 9.64 -4.87 5.44
N ILE A 204 9.32 -3.88 4.62
CA ILE A 204 8.40 -4.01 3.49
C ILE A 204 9.13 -3.53 2.24
N SER A 205 8.94 -4.22 1.13
CA SER A 205 9.48 -3.81 -0.17
C SER A 205 8.36 -3.49 -1.14
N THR A 206 8.41 -2.29 -1.73
CA THR A 206 7.57 -1.94 -2.88
C THR A 206 8.30 -2.12 -4.21
N ASP A 207 9.61 -2.42 -4.16
CA ASP A 207 10.41 -2.71 -5.34
C ASP A 207 10.02 -4.04 -6.01
N LYS A 208 10.26 -4.15 -7.32
CA LYS A 208 10.00 -5.38 -8.09
C LYS A 208 11.21 -6.31 -8.10
N ILE A 209 11.66 -6.70 -6.91
CA ILE A 209 12.67 -7.73 -6.69
C ILE A 209 12.01 -8.95 -6.06
N HIS A 210 12.74 -10.04 -5.88
CA HIS A 210 12.19 -11.28 -5.29
C HIS A 210 11.62 -11.12 -3.87
N ALA A 211 12.07 -10.13 -3.10
CA ALA A 211 11.46 -9.71 -1.84
C ALA A 211 10.54 -8.51 -2.09
N ARG A 212 9.24 -8.73 -2.33
CA ARG A 212 8.21 -7.71 -2.55
C ARG A 212 7.07 -7.89 -1.54
N GLY A 213 6.59 -6.78 -0.96
CA GLY A 213 5.64 -6.78 0.15
C GLY A 213 6.32 -6.96 1.51
N PRO A 214 5.59 -7.40 2.55
CA PRO A 214 6.15 -7.73 3.85
C PRO A 214 7.25 -8.78 3.75
N VAL A 215 8.39 -8.54 4.38
CA VAL A 215 9.57 -9.41 4.32
C VAL A 215 9.78 -10.07 5.69
N GLY A 216 9.57 -11.36 5.74
CA GLY A 216 9.83 -12.21 6.91
C GLY A 216 11.15 -12.99 6.78
N LEU A 217 11.25 -14.07 7.53
CA LEU A 217 12.47 -14.88 7.60
C LEU A 217 12.89 -15.45 6.24
N GLU A 218 11.95 -15.96 5.47
CA GLU A 218 12.22 -16.55 4.15
C GLU A 218 12.80 -15.52 3.17
N GLY A 219 12.27 -14.30 3.16
CA GLY A 219 12.75 -13.20 2.30
C GLY A 219 14.16 -12.70 2.64
N LEU A 220 14.71 -13.07 3.82
CA LEU A 220 16.08 -12.76 4.24
C LEU A 220 17.08 -13.87 3.91
N THR A 221 16.62 -14.97 3.33
CA THR A 221 17.45 -16.11 3.00
C THR A 221 17.51 -16.32 1.49
N SER A 222 18.53 -17.03 1.04
CA SER A 222 18.65 -17.45 -0.35
C SER A 222 18.83 -18.95 -0.43
N GLN A 223 18.44 -19.53 -1.56
CA GLN A 223 18.59 -20.96 -1.82
C GLN A 223 19.85 -21.23 -2.62
N LYS A 224 20.52 -22.35 -2.37
CA LYS A 224 21.59 -22.89 -3.21
C LYS A 224 21.26 -24.29 -3.68
N TYR A 225 21.71 -24.64 -4.86
CA TYR A 225 21.59 -26.00 -5.36
C TYR A 225 22.76 -26.84 -4.85
N ILE A 226 22.46 -28.01 -4.31
CA ILE A 226 23.46 -29.00 -3.91
C ILE A 226 23.22 -30.25 -4.76
N VAL A 227 24.24 -30.64 -5.51
CA VAL A 227 24.16 -31.81 -6.41
C VAL A 227 25.09 -32.88 -5.92
N PHE A 228 24.55 -34.07 -5.65
CA PHE A 228 25.32 -35.27 -5.38
C PHE A 228 25.41 -36.07 -6.67
N GLY A 229 26.59 -36.13 -7.26
CA GLY A 229 26.83 -36.85 -8.50
C GLY A 229 27.66 -38.10 -8.30
N ASP A 230 27.52 -39.08 -9.20
CA ASP A 230 28.32 -40.27 -9.31
C ASP A 230 28.85 -40.42 -10.76
N GLY A 231 29.70 -39.47 -11.14
CA GLY A 231 30.28 -39.44 -12.50
C GLY A 231 29.33 -38.91 -13.58
N HIS A 232 28.24 -38.17 -13.20
CA HIS A 232 27.33 -37.59 -14.16
C HIS A 232 28.02 -36.52 -15.02
N ILE A 233 27.86 -36.64 -16.34
CA ILE A 233 28.35 -35.66 -17.32
C ILE A 233 27.21 -35.15 -18.16
N ARG A 234 27.36 -33.90 -18.69
CA ARG A 234 26.46 -33.36 -19.69
C ARG A 234 26.96 -33.79 -21.08
N GLN A 235 26.07 -34.35 -21.90
CA GLN A 235 26.31 -34.69 -23.31
C GLN A 235 25.97 -33.50 -24.21
#